data_954fc049332fcec4670d2c1625519725
#
_entry.id   954fc049332fcec4670d2c1625519725
#
_cell.length_a   1.000
_cell.length_b   1.000
_cell.length_c   1.000
_cell.angle_alpha   90.00
_cell.angle_beta   90.00
_cell.angle_gamma   90.00
#
_symmetry.space_group_name_H-M   'P 1'
#
loop_
_entity.id
_entity.type
_entity.pdbx_description
1 polymer ?
#
loop_
_entity_poly.entity_id
_entity_poly.type
_entity_poly.pdbx_seq_one_letter_code
_entity_poly.pdbx_strand_id
1 'polypeptide(L)'
;MSKAYKKQVGGNHYQSMVIQPSEFINKNNIPFAEGNAIKYLCRHKQKNKKEDLLKAIHYCEMAIERDYPQSQTSVKKKETWTDGYKKWKDTNADTTI
;
A
#
# COMPACT_ATOMS: atom_id res chain seq x y z
N MET A 1 -26.24 1.25 0.82
CA MET A 1 -24.92 1.66 0.41
C MET A 1 -24.92 3.06 -0.11
N SER A 2 -24.04 3.86 0.34
CA SER A 2 -24.01 5.25 -0.03
C SER A 2 -23.58 5.42 -1.48
N LYS A 3 -24.10 6.42 -2.15
CA LYS A 3 -23.71 6.68 -3.51
C LYS A 3 -22.25 7.08 -3.60
N ALA A 4 -21.72 7.67 -2.56
CA ALA A 4 -20.34 8.13 -2.58
C ALA A 4 -19.38 6.98 -2.78
N TYR A 5 -19.68 5.81 -2.24
CA TYR A 5 -18.78 4.67 -2.39
C TYR A 5 -18.90 4.04 -3.76
N LYS A 6 -20.00 4.28 -4.46
CA LYS A 6 -20.15 3.71 -5.79
C LYS A 6 -19.62 4.61 -6.86
N LYS A 7 -19.30 5.85 -6.51
CA LYS A 7 -18.80 6.79 -7.48
C LYS A 7 -17.30 6.78 -7.44
N GLN A 8 -16.67 6.80 -8.60
CA GLN A 8 -15.23 6.85 -8.66
C GLN A 8 -14.82 7.96 -9.58
N VAL A 9 -14.10 8.92 -9.02
CA VAL A 9 -13.59 10.05 -9.78
C VAL A 9 -12.24 9.67 -10.36
N GLY A 10 -12.08 9.87 -11.64
CA GLY A 10 -10.77 9.60 -12.25
C GLY A 10 -10.59 8.19 -12.76
N GLY A 11 -11.66 7.41 -12.83
CA GLY A 11 -11.53 6.08 -13.36
C GLY A 11 -12.57 5.15 -12.81
N ASN A 12 -12.47 3.89 -13.17
CA ASN A 12 -13.44 2.92 -12.72
C ASN A 12 -12.79 1.63 -12.24
N HIS A 13 -11.52 1.69 -11.87
CA HIS A 13 -10.81 0.45 -11.53
C HIS A 13 -11.25 -0.17 -10.21
N TYR A 14 -12.08 0.52 -9.42
CA TYR A 14 -12.62 -0.07 -8.20
C TYR A 14 -14.08 -0.47 -8.32
N GLN A 15 -14.75 -0.07 -9.38
CA GLN A 15 -16.19 -0.21 -9.44
C GLN A 15 -16.67 -1.64 -9.55
N SER A 16 -15.84 -2.51 -10.05
CA SER A 16 -16.23 -3.91 -10.18
C SER A 16 -16.00 -4.70 -8.90
N MET A 17 -15.45 -4.09 -7.87
CA MET A 17 -15.16 -4.81 -6.65
C MET A 17 -16.45 -4.93 -5.81
N VAL A 18 -16.57 -6.07 -5.14
CA VAL A 18 -17.73 -6.32 -4.31
C VAL A 18 -17.84 -5.29 -3.20
N ILE A 19 -16.70 -5.01 -2.56
CA ILE A 19 -16.63 -3.97 -1.57
C ILE A 19 -15.46 -3.10 -1.98
N GLN A 20 -15.72 -1.82 -2.18
CA GLN A 20 -14.66 -0.94 -2.61
C GLN A 20 -13.71 -0.63 -1.46
N PRO A 21 -12.43 -0.42 -1.77
CA PRO A 21 -11.46 -0.15 -0.71
C PRO A 21 -11.82 1.04 0.16
N SER A 22 -12.36 2.09 -0.44
CA SER A 22 -12.71 3.28 0.34
C SER A 22 -13.76 2.97 1.39
N GLU A 23 -14.72 2.15 1.06
CA GLU A 23 -15.75 1.78 2.01
C GLU A 23 -15.16 0.94 3.13
N PHE A 24 -14.35 -0.04 2.77
CA PHE A 24 -13.72 -0.92 3.75
C PHE A 24 -12.84 -0.11 4.70
N ILE A 25 -12.04 0.79 4.14
CA ILE A 25 -11.11 1.58 4.92
C ILE A 25 -11.85 2.50 5.88
N ASN A 26 -12.85 3.20 5.37
CA ASN A 26 -13.57 4.14 6.20
C ASN A 26 -14.41 3.47 7.28
N LYS A 27 -15.07 2.40 6.93
CA LYS A 27 -15.94 1.76 7.91
C LYS A 27 -15.20 1.05 9.00
N ASN A 28 -13.95 0.66 8.71
CA ASN A 28 -13.12 0.01 9.72
C ASN A 28 -12.17 0.98 10.41
N ASN A 29 -12.27 2.26 10.08
CA ASN A 29 -11.42 3.29 10.69
C ASN A 29 -9.95 2.96 10.53
N ILE A 30 -9.58 2.53 9.33
CA ILE A 30 -8.21 2.15 9.06
C ILE A 30 -7.36 3.40 8.89
N PRO A 31 -6.19 3.46 9.50
CA PRO A 31 -5.36 4.66 9.42
C PRO A 31 -4.87 4.94 8.01
N PHE A 32 -4.35 6.13 7.83
CA PHE A 32 -4.00 6.64 6.50
C PHE A 32 -3.02 5.74 5.76
N ALA A 33 -1.91 5.38 6.39
CA ALA A 33 -0.89 4.60 5.71
C ALA A 33 -1.42 3.23 5.29
N GLU A 34 -2.07 2.55 6.22
CA GLU A 34 -2.62 1.24 5.90
C GLU A 34 -3.71 1.33 4.85
N GLY A 35 -4.53 2.38 4.93
CA GLY A 35 -5.58 2.56 3.94
C GLY A 35 -5.02 2.76 2.55
N ASN A 36 -3.97 3.55 2.42
CA ASN A 36 -3.35 3.75 1.12
C ASN A 36 -2.68 2.48 0.61
N ALA A 37 -2.06 1.72 1.49
CA ALA A 37 -1.47 0.46 1.08
C ALA A 37 -2.54 -0.46 0.51
N ILE A 38 -3.68 -0.56 1.19
CA ILE A 38 -4.77 -1.38 0.72
C ILE A 38 -5.24 -0.92 -0.66
N LYS A 39 -5.37 0.39 -0.83
CA LYS A 39 -5.84 0.94 -2.09
C LYS A 39 -4.92 0.55 -3.24
N TYR A 40 -3.62 0.70 -3.05
CA TYR A 40 -2.69 0.38 -4.12
C TYR A 40 -2.61 -1.12 -4.38
N LEU A 41 -2.74 -1.93 -3.33
CA LEU A 41 -2.77 -3.36 -3.51
C LEU A 41 -3.98 -3.81 -4.34
N CYS A 42 -5.07 -3.08 -4.23
CA CYS A 42 -6.28 -3.46 -4.95
C CYS A 42 -6.26 -3.03 -6.40
N ARG A 43 -5.45 -2.06 -6.76
CA ARG A 43 -5.56 -1.49 -8.12
C ARG A 43 -4.37 -1.76 -9.03
N HIS A 44 -3.30 -2.35 -8.51
CA HIS A 44 -2.05 -2.38 -9.27
C HIS A 44 -2.20 -3.04 -10.65
N LYS A 45 -3.03 -4.06 -10.74
CA LYS A 45 -3.18 -4.76 -12.02
C LYS A 45 -3.83 -3.91 -13.09
N GLN A 46 -4.65 -2.97 -12.68
CA GLN A 46 -5.41 -2.16 -13.63
C GLN A 46 -4.87 -0.77 -13.80
N LYS A 47 -3.83 -0.43 -13.07
CA LYS A 47 -3.33 0.93 -13.16
C LYS A 47 -1.83 0.95 -13.36
N ASN A 48 -1.06 1.14 -12.33
CA ASN A 48 0.36 1.37 -12.47
C ASN A 48 1.24 0.16 -12.25
N LYS A 49 0.63 -1.02 -12.11
CA LYS A 49 1.38 -2.26 -12.04
C LYS A 49 2.40 -2.23 -10.91
N LYS A 50 3.64 -2.46 -11.26
CA LYS A 50 4.70 -2.53 -10.27
C LYS A 50 4.82 -1.28 -9.43
N GLU A 51 4.61 -0.13 -10.03
CA GLU A 51 4.73 1.12 -9.28
C GLU A 51 3.72 1.17 -8.15
N ASP A 52 2.50 0.70 -8.37
CA ASP A 52 1.50 0.69 -7.32
C ASP A 52 1.91 -0.25 -6.19
N LEU A 53 2.51 -1.37 -6.51
CA LEU A 53 2.99 -2.27 -5.47
C LEU A 53 4.11 -1.64 -4.66
N LEU A 54 4.98 -0.90 -5.32
CA LEU A 54 6.04 -0.19 -4.61
C LEU A 54 5.47 0.89 -3.71
N LYS A 55 4.42 1.55 -4.14
CA LYS A 55 3.77 2.54 -3.30
C LYS A 55 3.13 1.88 -2.09
N ALA A 56 2.53 0.70 -2.27
CA ALA A 56 1.96 -0.02 -1.13
C ALA A 56 3.04 -0.34 -0.11
N ILE A 57 4.21 -0.74 -0.57
CA ILE A 57 5.32 -1.02 0.33
C ILE A 57 5.73 0.24 1.08
N HIS A 58 5.79 1.35 0.37
CA HIS A 58 6.17 2.62 0.99
C HIS A 58 5.20 2.99 2.11
N TYR A 59 3.92 2.82 1.88
CA TYR A 59 2.94 3.13 2.92
C TYR A 59 3.04 2.15 4.08
N CYS A 60 3.43 0.92 3.83
CA CYS A 60 3.69 -0.01 4.91
C CYS A 60 4.90 0.44 5.75
N GLU A 61 5.91 1.00 5.09
CA GLU A 61 7.04 1.53 5.83
C GLU A 61 6.61 2.65 6.76
N MET A 62 5.73 3.51 6.29
CA MET A 62 5.22 4.58 7.13
C MET A 62 4.52 4.03 8.37
N ALA A 63 3.73 2.98 8.18
CA ALA A 63 3.02 2.39 9.31
C ALA A 63 4.00 1.78 10.31
N ILE A 64 5.05 1.17 9.81
CA ILE A 64 6.05 0.57 10.68
C ILE A 64 6.75 1.65 11.49
N GLU A 65 7.12 2.76 10.84
CA GLU A 65 7.78 3.83 11.56
C GLU A 65 6.89 4.47 12.60
N ARG A 66 5.60 4.56 12.31
CA ARG A 66 4.68 5.15 13.24
C ARG A 66 4.49 4.28 14.48
N ASP A 67 4.30 2.97 14.26
CA ASP A 67 3.92 2.09 15.34
C ASP A 67 5.08 1.32 15.95
N TYR A 68 6.12 1.06 15.19
CA TYR A 68 7.21 0.22 15.63
C TYR A 68 8.55 0.83 15.25
N PRO A 69 8.85 2.03 15.80
CA PRO A 69 10.08 2.68 15.42
C PRO A 69 11.29 1.86 15.84
N GLN A 70 12.34 1.97 15.08
CA GLN A 70 13.50 1.20 15.36
C GLN A 70 14.08 1.43 16.72
N SER A 71 13.98 2.62 17.22
CA SER A 71 14.51 2.91 18.51
C SER A 71 13.85 2.11 19.60
N GLN A 72 12.68 1.59 19.35
CA GLN A 72 11.97 0.82 20.35
C GLN A 72 12.26 -0.64 20.27
N THR A 73 12.89 -1.12 19.23
CA THR A 73 13.17 -2.52 19.15
C THR A 73 14.63 -2.67 19.41
N SER A 74 15.00 -3.55 20.15
CA SER A 74 16.37 -3.74 20.39
C SER A 74 16.96 -4.69 19.40
N VAL A 75 16.29 -4.90 18.44
CA VAL A 75 16.76 -5.78 17.51
C VAL A 75 17.82 -5.27 16.74
N LYS A 76 18.62 -5.82 16.48
CA LYS A 76 19.54 -5.36 15.96
C LYS A 76 19.79 -5.60 14.82
N LYS A 77 20.19 -5.42 14.18
CA LYS A 77 20.56 -5.42 13.25
C LYS A 77 20.57 -6.37 12.44
N LYS A 78 20.02 -6.82 11.94
CA LYS A 78 19.89 -7.64 11.11
C LYS A 78 19.38 -6.95 10.00
N GLU A 79 19.36 -7.37 8.80
CA GLU A 79 18.76 -6.76 7.66
C GLU A 79 17.29 -6.64 7.94
N THR A 80 16.76 -5.46 7.88
CA THR A 80 15.33 -5.28 8.07
C THR A 80 14.64 -5.58 6.76
N TRP A 81 13.33 -5.68 6.79
CA TRP A 81 12.59 -5.89 5.55
C TRP A 81 12.74 -4.69 4.62
N THR A 82 12.97 -3.51 5.19
CA THR A 82 13.19 -2.32 4.38
C THR A 82 14.49 -2.45 3.60
N ASP A 83 15.51 -3.00 4.23
CA ASP A 83 16.76 -3.22 3.53
C ASP A 83 16.58 -4.23 2.42
N GLY A 84 15.81 -5.26 2.67
CA GLY A 84 15.53 -6.25 1.64
C GLY A 84 14.79 -5.64 0.48
N TYR A 85 13.83 -4.77 0.76
CA TYR A 85 13.09 -4.10 -0.28
C TYR A 85 14.01 -3.22 -1.13
N LYS A 86 14.90 -2.49 -0.49
CA LYS A 86 15.81 -1.63 -1.22
C LYS A 86 16.73 -2.42 -2.10
N LYS A 87 17.20 -3.54 -1.58
CA LYS A 87 18.06 -4.39 -2.35
C LYS A 87 17.31 -4.95 -3.55
N TRP A 88 16.08 -5.39 -3.33
CA TRP A 88 15.29 -5.92 -4.42
C TRP A 88 15.03 -4.83 -5.46
N LYS A 89 14.75 -3.61 -5.01
CA LYS A 89 14.47 -2.53 -5.92
C LYS A 89 15.66 -2.21 -6.78
N ASP A 90 16.86 -2.18 -6.20
CA ASP A 90 18.05 -1.90 -6.96
C ASP A 90 18.30 -2.98 -8.01
N THR A 91 18.10 -4.22 -7.62
CA THR A 91 18.32 -5.34 -8.53
C THR A 91 17.31 -5.33 -9.66
N ASN A 92 16.09 -4.95 -9.37
CA ASN A 92 15.01 -5.02 -10.35
C ASN A 92 14.62 -3.69 -10.93
N ALA A 93 15.40 -2.67 -10.72
CA ALA A 93 15.03 -1.33 -11.12
C ALA A 93 14.81 -1.22 -12.62
N ASP A 94 15.57 -1.95 -13.37
CA ASP A 94 15.43 -1.89 -14.82
C ASP A 94 14.44 -2.87 -15.37
N THR A 95 13.84 -3.66 -14.53
CA THR A 95 12.90 -4.65 -15.01
C THR A 95 11.64 -3.95 -15.45
N THR A 96 11.27 -4.16 -16.66
CA THR A 96 10.05 -3.57 -17.16
C THR A 96 9.00 -4.63 -17.20
N ILE A 97 7.96 -4.39 -16.57
CA ILE A 97 6.94 -5.40 -16.50
C ILE A 97 5.80 -5.09 -17.42
#